data_cd073419d27266688ff80fc565321abf
#
_entry.id   cd073419d27266688ff80fc565321abf
#
_cell.length_a   1.000
_cell.length_b   1.000
_cell.length_c   1.000
_cell.angle_alpha   90.00
_cell.angle_beta   90.00
_cell.angle_gamma   90.00
#
_symmetry.space_group_name_H-M   'P 1'
#
loop_
_entity.id
_entity.type
_entity.pdbx_description
1 polymer ?
#
loop_
_entity_poly.entity_id
_entity_poly.type
_entity_poly.pdbx_seq_one_letter_code
_entity_poly.pdbx_strand_id
1 'polypeptide(L)'
;MSKVKITVVGSKCRSGYHKVGDYYIVEDLCPPLCHELWNCAYPSIYALQNGAILDYGDGKAPVFDVKCPDGERVIIHCERIDD
;
A
#
# COMPACT_ATOMS: atom_id res chain seq x y z
N MET A 1 3.62 12.85 10.59
CA MET A 1 3.55 11.41 10.22
C MET A 1 4.56 11.11 9.13
N SER A 2 5.08 9.89 9.13
CA SER A 2 6.00 9.45 8.08
C SER A 2 5.26 9.28 6.76
N LYS A 3 6.01 9.27 5.67
CA LYS A 3 5.45 8.97 4.36
C LYS A 3 5.46 7.47 4.12
N VAL A 4 4.51 7.00 3.34
CA VAL A 4 4.45 5.60 2.93
C VAL A 4 4.45 5.54 1.41
N LYS A 5 5.34 4.72 0.85
CA LYS A 5 5.38 4.47 -0.59
C LYS A 5 4.57 3.22 -0.90
N ILE A 6 3.63 3.35 -1.81
CA ILE A 6 2.85 2.24 -2.33
C ILE A 6 3.36 1.91 -3.72
N THR A 7 3.71 0.66 -3.95
CA THR A 7 4.13 0.19 -5.28
C THR A 7 3.20 -0.93 -5.73
N VAL A 8 2.69 -0.84 -6.94
CA VAL A 8 1.87 -1.90 -7.52
C VAL A 8 2.79 -3.00 -8.01
N VAL A 9 2.72 -4.17 -7.39
CA VAL A 9 3.60 -5.30 -7.70
C VAL A 9 2.87 -6.42 -8.45
N GLY A 10 1.53 -6.40 -8.46
CA GLY A 10 0.73 -7.32 -9.26
C GLY A 10 -0.57 -6.63 -9.65
N SER A 11 -1.00 -6.79 -10.91
CA SER A 11 -2.23 -6.16 -11.36
C SER A 11 -2.94 -6.99 -12.43
N LYS A 12 -4.19 -7.36 -12.12
CA LYS A 12 -5.16 -7.89 -13.06
C LYS A 12 -6.47 -7.13 -12.88
N CYS A 13 -6.36 -5.83 -12.64
CA CYS A 13 -7.50 -4.97 -12.38
C CYS A 13 -8.46 -4.94 -13.58
N ARG A 14 -9.75 -5.20 -13.34
CA ARG A 14 -10.76 -5.21 -14.40
C ARG A 14 -10.91 -3.86 -15.07
N SER A 15 -10.79 -2.81 -14.28
CA SER A 15 -10.97 -1.44 -14.77
C SER A 15 -9.67 -0.84 -15.33
N GLY A 16 -8.54 -1.52 -15.15
CA GLY A 16 -7.27 -1.04 -15.70
C GLY A 16 -6.69 0.19 -15.02
N TYR A 17 -7.13 0.51 -13.80
CA TYR A 17 -6.67 1.69 -13.09
C TYR A 17 -5.21 1.59 -12.63
N HIS A 18 -4.75 0.38 -12.35
CA HIS A 18 -3.44 0.17 -11.74
C HIS A 18 -2.62 -0.78 -12.58
N LYS A 19 -1.35 -0.44 -12.78
CA LYS A 19 -0.41 -1.25 -13.56
C LYS A 19 0.82 -1.54 -12.72
N VAL A 20 1.40 -2.71 -12.93
CA VAL A 20 2.65 -3.08 -12.25
C VAL A 20 3.71 -2.02 -12.50
N GLY A 21 4.35 -1.56 -11.44
CA GLY A 21 5.34 -0.50 -11.49
C GLY A 21 4.82 0.87 -11.11
N ASP A 22 3.50 1.08 -11.13
CA ASP A 22 2.93 2.33 -10.64
C ASP A 22 3.24 2.49 -9.16
N TYR A 23 3.48 3.73 -8.73
CA TYR A 23 3.74 3.99 -7.32
C TYR A 23 3.09 5.30 -6.89
N TYR A 24 2.89 5.41 -5.59
CA TYR A 24 2.26 6.58 -4.96
C TYR A 24 2.94 6.86 -3.64
N ILE A 25 3.04 8.13 -3.28
CA ILE A 25 3.56 8.55 -1.97
C ILE A 25 2.38 9.06 -1.15
N VAL A 26 2.13 8.42 -0.02
CA VAL A 26 1.03 8.79 0.87
C VAL A 26 1.55 9.71 1.96
N GLU A 27 0.92 10.85 2.09
CA GLU A 27 1.17 11.82 3.17
C GLU A 27 -0.14 12.06 3.91
N ASP A 28 -0.70 13.26 3.82
CA ASP A 28 -1.94 13.60 4.53
C ASP A 28 -3.20 13.22 3.76
N LEU A 29 -3.11 13.16 2.45
CA LEU A 29 -4.27 12.88 1.60
C LEU A 29 -4.13 11.52 0.94
N CYS A 30 -5.28 10.91 0.62
CA CYS A 30 -5.25 9.64 -0.09
C CYS A 30 -4.78 9.84 -1.54
N PRO A 31 -3.99 8.91 -2.07
CA PRO A 31 -3.57 8.97 -3.46
C PRO A 31 -4.70 8.52 -4.38
N PRO A 32 -4.54 8.66 -5.70
CA PRO A 32 -5.56 8.24 -6.67
C PRO A 32 -5.59 6.71 -6.84
N LEU A 33 -5.88 6.01 -5.77
CA LEU A 33 -6.12 4.58 -5.78
C LEU A 33 -7.63 4.32 -5.89
N CYS A 34 -7.98 3.18 -6.49
CA CYS A 34 -9.34 2.69 -6.42
C CYS A 34 -9.80 2.69 -4.96
N HIS A 35 -11.00 3.19 -4.68
CA HIS A 35 -11.42 3.34 -3.30
C HIS A 35 -11.62 2.01 -2.58
N GLU A 36 -11.91 0.92 -3.28
CA GLU A 36 -11.98 -0.40 -2.67
C GLU A 36 -10.62 -0.83 -2.15
N LEU A 37 -9.58 -0.64 -2.96
CA LEU A 37 -8.22 -0.96 -2.57
C LEU A 37 -7.74 -0.05 -1.45
N TRP A 38 -8.01 1.25 -1.55
CA TRP A 38 -7.64 2.22 -0.53
C TRP A 38 -8.31 1.91 0.81
N ASN A 39 -9.59 1.60 0.78
CA ASN A 39 -10.35 1.28 1.98
C ASN A 39 -9.76 0.06 2.71
N CYS A 40 -9.30 -0.92 1.95
CA CYS A 40 -8.67 -2.11 2.49
C CYS A 40 -7.25 -1.82 3.00
N ALA A 41 -6.51 -0.94 2.33
CA ALA A 41 -5.11 -0.67 2.64
C ALA A 41 -4.92 0.38 3.75
N TYR A 42 -5.86 1.30 3.91
CA TYR A 42 -5.68 2.45 4.76
C TYR A 42 -5.31 2.13 6.21
N PRO A 43 -5.93 1.16 6.90
CA PRO A 43 -5.54 0.88 8.28
C PRO A 43 -4.07 0.52 8.44
N SER A 44 -3.53 -0.28 7.52
CA SER A 44 -2.11 -0.67 7.55
C SER A 44 -1.21 0.52 7.20
N ILE A 45 -1.62 1.32 6.23
CA ILE A 45 -0.87 2.52 5.84
C ILE A 45 -0.82 3.51 7.00
N TYR A 46 -1.95 3.73 7.66
CA TYR A 46 -2.01 4.62 8.80
C TYR A 46 -1.10 4.12 9.93
N ALA A 47 -1.10 2.82 10.19
CA ALA A 47 -0.22 2.22 11.18
C ALA A 47 1.25 2.44 10.83
N LEU A 48 1.62 2.22 9.57
CA LEU A 48 2.99 2.46 9.12
C LEU A 48 3.39 3.93 9.29
N GLN A 49 2.50 4.85 8.97
CA GLN A 49 2.75 6.29 9.14
C GLN A 49 3.02 6.67 10.59
N ASN A 50 2.49 5.90 11.52
CA ASN A 50 2.62 6.14 12.95
C ASN A 50 3.67 5.25 13.61
N GLY A 51 4.57 4.67 12.84
CA GLY A 51 5.73 3.99 13.37
C GLY A 51 5.61 2.49 13.54
N ALA A 52 4.52 1.89 13.08
CA ALA A 52 4.33 0.45 13.23
C ALA A 52 5.30 -0.34 12.35
N ILE A 53 5.67 -1.52 12.83
CA ILE A 53 6.43 -2.50 12.07
C ILE A 53 5.47 -3.67 11.85
N LEU A 54 5.06 -3.86 10.60
CA LEU A 54 4.01 -4.83 10.27
C LEU A 54 4.56 -6.14 9.70
N ASP A 55 5.82 -6.16 9.32
CA ASP A 55 6.50 -7.39 8.93
C ASP A 55 7.24 -7.94 10.15
N TYR A 56 6.72 -9.02 10.70
CA TYR A 56 7.30 -9.64 11.88
C TYR A 56 8.28 -10.77 11.56
N GLY A 57 8.69 -10.88 10.29
CA GLY A 57 9.73 -11.81 9.90
C GLY A 57 11.09 -11.41 10.46
N ASP A 58 12.13 -12.10 10.03
CA ASP A 58 13.49 -11.88 10.56
C ASP A 58 13.94 -10.43 10.44
N GLY A 59 13.49 -9.72 9.42
CA GLY A 59 13.89 -8.35 9.18
C GLY A 59 13.12 -7.29 9.97
N LYS A 60 11.94 -7.62 10.48
CA LYS A 60 11.04 -6.68 11.19
C LYS A 60 10.98 -5.32 10.51
N ALA A 61 10.61 -5.31 9.23
CA ALA A 61 10.63 -4.10 8.42
C ALA A 61 9.30 -3.34 8.50
N PRO A 62 9.32 -2.01 8.29
CA PRO A 62 8.08 -1.21 8.25
C PRO A 62 7.41 -1.33 6.88
N VAL A 63 7.00 -2.54 6.53
CA VAL A 63 6.39 -2.85 5.24
C VAL A 63 5.16 -3.71 5.43
N PHE A 64 4.27 -3.68 4.44
CA PHE A 64 3.07 -4.50 4.44
C PHE A 64 2.55 -4.62 3.02
N ASP A 65 2.12 -5.82 2.63
CA ASP A 65 1.51 -6.06 1.32
C ASP A 65 0.00 -6.13 1.48
N VAL A 66 -0.72 -5.51 0.55
CA VAL A 66 -2.18 -5.49 0.56
C VAL A 66 -2.67 -6.04 -0.78
N LYS A 67 -3.69 -6.87 -0.71
CA LYS A 67 -4.35 -7.44 -1.88
C LYS A 67 -5.73 -6.82 -2.04
N CYS A 68 -6.09 -6.54 -3.29
CA CYS A 68 -7.40 -5.98 -3.59
C CYS A 68 -8.51 -6.92 -3.12
N PRO A 69 -9.57 -6.41 -2.49
CA PRO A 69 -10.67 -7.26 -2.02
C PRO A 69 -11.47 -7.90 -3.16
N ASP A 70 -11.34 -7.40 -4.39
CA ASP A 70 -12.00 -7.99 -5.56
C ASP A 70 -11.13 -9.10 -6.15
N GLY A 71 -11.08 -10.25 -5.46
CA GLY A 71 -10.39 -11.43 -5.94
C GLY A 71 -8.88 -11.32 -6.02
N GLU A 72 -8.29 -10.43 -5.23
CA GLU A 72 -6.84 -10.24 -5.18
C GLU A 72 -6.24 -9.82 -6.52
N ARG A 73 -7.00 -9.06 -7.31
CA ARG A 73 -6.57 -8.69 -8.67
C ARG A 73 -5.42 -7.70 -8.69
N VAL A 74 -5.28 -6.88 -7.64
CA VAL A 74 -4.18 -5.93 -7.51
C VAL A 74 -3.47 -6.22 -6.20
N ILE A 75 -2.15 -6.27 -6.26
CA ILE A 75 -1.31 -6.44 -5.07
C ILE A 75 -0.40 -5.24 -4.98
N ILE A 76 -0.39 -4.60 -3.81
CA ILE A 76 0.48 -3.46 -3.57
C ILE A 76 1.42 -3.76 -2.42
N HIS A 77 2.63 -3.21 -2.52
CA HIS A 77 3.64 -3.25 -1.47
C HIS A 77 3.71 -1.86 -0.85
N CYS A 78 3.51 -1.79 0.46
CA CYS A 78 3.53 -0.54 1.21
C CYS A 78 4.77 -0.50 2.10
N GLU A 79 5.53 0.58 2.01
CA GLU A 79 6.76 0.74 2.75
C GLU A 79 6.83 2.15 3.34
N ARG A 80 7.10 2.23 4.66
CA ARG A 80 7.36 3.54 5.27
C ARG A 80 8.72 4.06 4.78
N ILE A 81 8.70 5.27 4.27
CA ILE A 81 9.93 5.95 3.88
C ILE A 81 10.08 7.18 4.76
N ASP A 82 11.29 7.46 5.19
CA ASP A 82 11.55 8.65 6.00
C ASP A 82 11.86 9.83 5.11
N ASP A 83 11.49 10.98 5.59
CA ASP A 83 11.72 12.26 4.89
C ASP A 83 13.19 12.64 4.94
#